data_e9c65c420f66e9829b4809ed5874d7e7
#
_entry.id   e9c65c420f66e9829b4809ed5874d7e7
#
_cell.length_a   1.000
_cell.length_b   1.000
_cell.length_c   1.000
_cell.angle_alpha   90.00
_cell.angle_beta   90.00
_cell.angle_gamma   90.00
#
_symmetry.space_group_name_H-M   'P 1'
#
loop_
_entity.id
_entity.type
_entity.pdbx_description
1 polymer ?
#
loop_
_entity_poly.entity_id
_entity_poly.type
_entity_poly.pdbx_seq_one_letter_code
_entity_poly.pdbx_strand_id
1 'polypeptide(L)'
;MYDLSDENGIVLWTEIPMCGPGGQSYTGYVATEGYKNNARQALKELVYQKFNHPSICFWGICNEILVSDGKKFEEYDNPIPFIKELNGMYKSLDSSRPTALATCVDQSYYLGASDLIAWNKYFGWYKDAAPSVSKFFDDCYKSANGVPVGVSEYGAGASINQHQWPLLMEDRADGRFHPEEAQAYCHEGNWEAFVKRPFLWSKFIWVFADFPSYMRMEGEVEGYNDKGLIT
;
A
#
# COMPACT_ATOMS: atom_id res chain seq x y z
N MET A 1 -1.34 -17.33 10.68
CA MET A 1 -1.93 -15.99 10.51
C MET A 1 -3.44 -16.07 10.27
N TYR A 2 -3.94 -16.70 9.21
CA TYR A 2 -5.37 -16.73 8.87
C TYR A 2 -6.24 -17.25 10.01
N ASP A 3 -5.92 -18.42 10.58
CA ASP A 3 -6.68 -19.00 11.71
C ASP A 3 -6.73 -18.07 12.92
N LEU A 4 -5.59 -17.44 13.26
CA LEU A 4 -5.53 -16.46 14.35
C LEU A 4 -6.37 -15.21 14.04
N SER A 5 -6.41 -14.79 12.79
CA SER A 5 -7.25 -13.66 12.38
C SER A 5 -8.72 -14.01 12.47
N ASP A 6 -9.10 -15.22 12.08
CA ASP A 6 -10.47 -15.73 12.20
C ASP A 6 -10.91 -15.78 13.66
N GLU A 7 -10.07 -16.34 14.53
CA GLU A 7 -10.34 -16.46 15.97
C GLU A 7 -10.46 -15.11 16.69
N ASN A 8 -9.70 -14.10 16.21
CA ASN A 8 -9.63 -12.79 16.88
C ASN A 8 -10.43 -11.68 16.16
N GLY A 9 -11.16 -12.00 15.09
CA GLY A 9 -11.95 -11.02 14.37
C GLY A 9 -11.11 -9.96 13.65
N ILE A 10 -9.90 -10.30 13.21
CA ILE A 10 -9.00 -9.38 12.51
C ILE A 10 -9.32 -9.40 11.02
N VAL A 11 -9.64 -8.24 10.47
CA VAL A 11 -9.91 -8.07 9.04
C VAL A 11 -8.61 -8.19 8.25
N LEU A 12 -8.62 -9.07 7.25
CA LEU A 12 -7.49 -9.26 6.33
C LEU A 12 -7.81 -8.73 4.93
N TRP A 13 -6.87 -7.96 4.42
CA TRP A 13 -6.68 -7.71 2.99
C TRP A 13 -5.52 -8.60 2.54
N THR A 14 -5.82 -9.65 1.81
CA THR A 14 -4.82 -10.61 1.34
C THR A 14 -4.65 -10.50 -0.17
N GLU A 15 -3.42 -10.53 -0.66
CA GLU A 15 -3.12 -10.27 -2.07
C GLU A 15 -2.09 -11.24 -2.66
N ILE A 16 -2.07 -11.29 -3.99
CA ILE A 16 -1.01 -11.99 -4.72
C ILE A 16 0.26 -11.13 -4.77
N PRO A 17 1.46 -11.73 -4.91
CA PRO A 17 2.74 -11.02 -4.88
C PRO A 17 3.02 -10.25 -6.19
N MET A 18 2.04 -9.49 -6.69
CA MET A 18 2.19 -8.58 -7.82
C MET A 18 2.50 -7.18 -7.28
N CYS A 19 3.77 -6.92 -7.03
CA CYS A 19 4.23 -5.72 -6.33
C CYS A 19 5.36 -5.01 -7.08
N GLY A 20 5.34 -3.68 -7.08
CA GLY A 20 6.40 -2.71 -7.39
C GLY A 20 6.34 -1.57 -6.38
N PRO A 21 7.18 -0.53 -6.46
CA PRO A 21 8.60 -0.62 -6.75
C PRO A 21 9.33 -1.32 -5.60
N GLY A 22 10.49 -1.85 -5.87
CA GLY A 22 11.30 -2.52 -4.85
C GLY A 22 11.89 -3.84 -5.33
N GLY A 23 11.51 -4.28 -6.52
CA GLY A 23 12.16 -5.35 -7.25
C GLY A 23 13.13 -4.84 -8.32
N GLN A 24 13.77 -5.74 -9.02
CA GLN A 24 14.68 -5.41 -10.13
C GLN A 24 13.97 -4.77 -11.35
N SER A 25 12.65 -4.84 -11.44
CA SER A 25 11.88 -4.07 -12.41
C SER A 25 11.24 -2.88 -11.70
N TYR A 26 11.58 -1.68 -12.11
CA TYR A 26 11.03 -0.43 -11.59
C TYR A 26 9.51 -0.33 -11.62
N THR A 27 8.85 -1.14 -12.44
CA THR A 27 7.39 -1.07 -12.63
C THR A 27 6.62 -2.14 -11.86
N GLY A 28 7.28 -3.19 -11.35
CA GLY A 28 6.61 -4.35 -10.76
C GLY A 28 5.73 -5.14 -11.76
N TYR A 29 5.75 -4.78 -13.04
CA TYR A 29 4.99 -5.44 -14.10
C TYR A 29 5.86 -5.78 -15.30
N VAL A 30 5.69 -6.99 -15.79
CA VAL A 30 6.34 -7.46 -17.01
C VAL A 30 5.27 -8.12 -17.90
N ALA A 31 5.08 -7.60 -19.10
CA ALA A 31 3.99 -8.03 -19.99
C ALA A 31 4.24 -9.37 -20.71
N THR A 32 5.09 -10.24 -20.16
CA THR A 32 5.30 -11.59 -20.68
C THR A 32 4.18 -12.54 -20.26
N GLU A 33 3.85 -13.50 -21.12
CA GLU A 33 2.86 -14.53 -20.75
C GLU A 33 3.30 -15.38 -19.56
N GLY A 34 4.61 -15.59 -19.38
CA GLY A 34 5.13 -16.27 -18.17
C GLY A 34 4.77 -15.55 -16.88
N TYR A 35 4.97 -14.23 -16.82
CA TYR A 35 4.58 -13.40 -15.68
C TYR A 35 3.07 -13.44 -15.44
N LYS A 36 2.29 -13.21 -16.51
CA LYS A 36 0.82 -13.22 -16.43
C LYS A 36 0.27 -14.57 -15.97
N ASN A 37 0.82 -15.67 -16.50
CA ASN A 37 0.40 -17.00 -16.09
C ASN A 37 0.72 -17.30 -14.63
N ASN A 38 1.87 -16.85 -14.12
CA ASN A 38 2.21 -16.96 -12.70
C ASN A 38 1.23 -16.17 -11.82
N ALA A 39 0.90 -14.94 -12.19
CA ALA A 39 -0.07 -14.13 -11.45
C ALA A 39 -1.47 -14.78 -11.44
N ARG A 40 -1.94 -15.28 -12.58
CA ARG A 40 -3.22 -16.03 -12.69
C ARG A 40 -3.22 -17.27 -11.81
N GLN A 41 -2.11 -17.99 -11.78
CA GLN A 41 -1.98 -19.21 -10.97
C GLN A 41 -1.95 -18.86 -9.47
N ALA A 42 -1.14 -17.85 -9.06
CA ALA A 42 -1.07 -17.40 -7.68
C ALA A 42 -2.45 -16.95 -7.16
N LEU A 43 -3.23 -16.25 -7.98
CA LEU A 43 -4.59 -15.84 -7.65
C LEU A 43 -5.50 -17.05 -7.39
N LYS A 44 -5.48 -18.04 -8.29
CA LYS A 44 -6.29 -19.27 -8.11
C LYS A 44 -5.90 -20.00 -6.83
N GLU A 45 -4.61 -20.17 -6.60
CA GLU A 45 -4.09 -20.84 -5.40
C GLU A 45 -4.50 -20.09 -4.13
N LEU A 46 -4.39 -18.77 -4.13
CA LEU A 46 -4.79 -17.95 -2.99
C LEU A 46 -6.27 -18.13 -2.67
N VAL A 47 -7.15 -18.00 -3.66
CA VAL A 47 -8.59 -18.16 -3.45
C VAL A 47 -8.92 -19.58 -3.00
N TYR A 48 -8.48 -20.61 -3.71
CA TYR A 48 -8.81 -22.00 -3.37
C TYR A 48 -8.31 -22.43 -2.00
N GLN A 49 -7.14 -21.95 -1.59
CA GLN A 49 -6.56 -22.29 -0.28
C GLN A 49 -7.17 -21.50 0.86
N LYS A 50 -7.64 -20.27 0.61
CA LYS A 50 -8.01 -19.33 1.67
C LYS A 50 -9.48 -18.91 1.66
N PHE A 51 -10.28 -19.40 0.73
CA PHE A 51 -11.70 -19.03 0.58
C PHE A 51 -12.51 -19.15 1.87
N ASN A 52 -12.24 -20.17 2.68
CA ASN A 52 -13.00 -20.46 3.89
C ASN A 52 -12.61 -19.64 5.11
N HIS A 53 -11.65 -18.69 4.99
CA HIS A 53 -11.28 -17.80 6.10
C HIS A 53 -12.22 -16.59 6.15
N PRO A 54 -13.07 -16.46 7.19
CA PRO A 54 -14.00 -15.34 7.32
C PRO A 54 -13.29 -14.01 7.59
N SER A 55 -12.06 -14.03 8.10
CA SER A 55 -11.22 -12.83 8.30
C SER A 55 -10.85 -12.13 6.99
N ILE A 56 -10.79 -12.87 5.88
CA ILE A 56 -10.50 -12.27 4.56
C ILE A 56 -11.72 -11.48 4.11
N CYS A 57 -11.60 -10.16 4.11
CA CYS A 57 -12.65 -9.26 3.68
C CYS A 57 -12.40 -8.69 2.26
N PHE A 58 -11.15 -8.71 1.82
CA PHE A 58 -10.73 -8.13 0.53
C PHE A 58 -9.72 -9.02 -0.18
N TRP A 59 -9.91 -9.21 -1.49
CA TRP A 59 -8.92 -9.85 -2.36
C TRP A 59 -8.05 -8.77 -3.00
N GLY A 60 -6.75 -8.74 -2.65
CA GLY A 60 -5.77 -7.82 -3.21
C GLY A 60 -5.29 -8.26 -4.59
N ILE A 61 -5.28 -7.34 -5.54
CA ILE A 61 -4.82 -7.61 -6.90
C ILE A 61 -3.35 -7.28 -7.06
N CYS A 62 -2.94 -6.09 -6.63
CA CYS A 62 -1.56 -5.63 -6.77
C CYS A 62 -1.26 -4.45 -5.84
N ASN A 63 0.03 -4.24 -5.60
CA ASN A 63 0.56 -3.11 -4.88
C ASN A 63 1.57 -2.33 -5.73
N GLU A 64 1.39 -1.02 -5.83
CA GLU A 64 2.35 -0.07 -6.43
C GLU A 64 2.89 -0.47 -7.81
N ILE A 65 2.07 -1.08 -8.65
CA ILE A 65 2.46 -1.29 -10.03
C ILE A 65 2.62 0.09 -10.68
N LEU A 66 3.83 0.43 -11.07
CA LEU A 66 4.12 1.74 -11.63
C LEU A 66 3.90 1.75 -13.14
N VAL A 67 3.40 2.88 -13.57
CA VAL A 67 3.58 3.35 -14.93
C VAL A 67 4.90 4.12 -14.92
N SER A 68 5.92 3.59 -15.55
CA SER A 68 7.30 4.01 -15.33
C SER A 68 7.57 5.49 -15.62
N ASP A 69 8.43 6.09 -14.81
CA ASP A 69 9.31 7.25 -15.04
C ASP A 69 8.75 8.44 -15.84
N GLY A 70 7.46 8.75 -15.71
CA GLY A 70 6.83 9.86 -16.42
C GLY A 70 6.68 9.66 -17.94
N LYS A 71 7.03 8.48 -18.45
CA LYS A 71 6.74 8.12 -19.84
C LYS A 71 5.27 7.68 -19.97
N LYS A 72 4.67 7.97 -21.12
CA LYS A 72 3.28 7.61 -21.39
C LYS A 72 3.12 6.09 -21.44
N PHE A 73 1.94 5.58 -21.04
CA PHE A 73 1.56 4.16 -21.15
C PHE A 73 1.82 3.52 -22.53
N GLU A 74 1.85 4.32 -23.55
CA GLU A 74 2.08 3.88 -24.95
C GLU A 74 3.52 3.40 -25.19
N GLU A 75 4.47 3.77 -24.32
CA GLU A 75 5.88 3.37 -24.43
C GLU A 75 6.22 2.12 -23.61
N TYR A 76 5.28 1.66 -22.77
CA TYR A 76 5.40 0.48 -21.92
C TYR A 76 4.12 -0.34 -21.96
N ASP A 77 4.24 -1.60 -21.68
CA ASP A 77 3.10 -2.49 -21.55
C ASP A 77 2.16 -2.01 -20.44
N ASN A 78 0.99 -1.55 -20.83
CA ASN A 78 -0.03 -1.06 -19.92
C ASN A 78 -0.54 -2.19 -19.01
N PRO A 79 -0.39 -2.12 -17.68
CA PRO A 79 -0.83 -3.17 -16.77
C PRO A 79 -2.34 -3.21 -16.56
N ILE A 80 -3.07 -2.12 -16.85
CA ILE A 80 -4.49 -1.98 -16.51
C ILE A 80 -5.37 -3.08 -17.13
N PRO A 81 -5.22 -3.46 -18.41
CA PRO A 81 -6.01 -4.55 -18.97
C PRO A 81 -5.80 -5.87 -18.21
N PHE A 82 -4.58 -6.15 -17.79
CA PHE A 82 -4.27 -7.36 -17.03
C PHE A 82 -4.79 -7.29 -15.59
N ILE A 83 -4.70 -6.14 -14.93
CA ILE A 83 -5.29 -5.92 -13.60
C ILE A 83 -6.81 -6.13 -13.65
N LYS A 84 -7.49 -5.62 -14.69
CA LYS A 84 -8.93 -5.85 -14.90
C LYS A 84 -9.27 -7.32 -15.17
N GLU A 85 -8.40 -8.03 -15.89
CA GLU A 85 -8.53 -9.49 -16.08
C GLU A 85 -8.47 -10.22 -14.74
N LEU A 86 -7.46 -9.92 -13.91
CA LEU A 86 -7.32 -10.51 -12.57
C LEU A 86 -8.53 -10.17 -11.67
N ASN A 87 -9.05 -8.95 -11.74
CA ASN A 87 -10.30 -8.58 -11.06
C ASN A 87 -11.46 -9.48 -11.48
N GLY A 88 -11.64 -9.65 -12.79
CA GLY A 88 -12.67 -10.56 -13.32
C GLY A 88 -12.50 -12.02 -12.87
N MET A 89 -11.25 -12.48 -12.76
CA MET A 89 -10.94 -13.82 -12.26
C MET A 89 -11.31 -13.97 -10.77
N TYR A 90 -10.94 -13.01 -9.91
CA TYR A 90 -11.37 -13.02 -8.50
C TYR A 90 -12.89 -13.10 -8.40
N LYS A 91 -13.61 -12.26 -9.13
CA LYS A 91 -15.08 -12.25 -9.14
C LYS A 91 -15.71 -13.54 -9.61
N SER A 92 -15.07 -14.25 -10.54
CA SER A 92 -15.54 -15.56 -11.02
C SER A 92 -15.33 -16.68 -9.99
N LEU A 93 -14.32 -16.55 -9.14
CA LEU A 93 -13.99 -17.54 -8.10
C LEU A 93 -14.68 -17.24 -6.76
N ASP A 94 -14.83 -15.96 -6.44
CA ASP A 94 -15.51 -15.47 -5.25
C ASP A 94 -16.22 -14.15 -5.53
N SER A 95 -17.53 -14.22 -5.72
CA SER A 95 -18.39 -13.05 -5.92
C SER A 95 -18.82 -12.37 -4.62
N SER A 96 -18.50 -12.94 -3.46
CA SER A 96 -18.95 -12.46 -2.16
C SER A 96 -18.05 -11.38 -1.56
N ARG A 97 -16.77 -11.34 -1.95
CA ARG A 97 -15.78 -10.39 -1.44
C ARG A 97 -15.40 -9.38 -2.50
N PRO A 98 -15.23 -8.11 -2.11
CA PRO A 98 -14.72 -7.09 -3.02
C PRO A 98 -13.22 -7.29 -3.29
N THR A 99 -12.79 -6.81 -4.45
CA THR A 99 -11.39 -6.71 -4.81
C THR A 99 -10.84 -5.34 -4.46
N ALA A 100 -9.56 -5.27 -4.13
CA ALA A 100 -8.86 -4.03 -3.84
C ALA A 100 -7.50 -3.98 -4.54
N LEU A 101 -7.01 -2.80 -4.81
CA LEU A 101 -5.63 -2.56 -5.23
C LEU A 101 -5.03 -1.38 -4.47
N ALA A 102 -3.72 -1.42 -4.27
CA ALA A 102 -2.94 -0.34 -3.70
C ALA A 102 -2.08 0.34 -4.76
N THR A 103 -1.98 1.67 -4.71
CA THR A 103 -1.17 2.45 -5.65
C THR A 103 -0.48 3.63 -4.96
N CYS A 104 0.74 3.98 -5.39
CA CYS A 104 1.42 5.21 -4.99
C CYS A 104 1.26 6.33 -6.03
N VAL A 105 0.69 6.03 -7.21
CA VAL A 105 0.54 6.99 -8.31
C VAL A 105 -0.58 7.98 -8.02
N ASP A 106 -0.30 9.28 -8.16
CA ASP A 106 -1.26 10.35 -7.82
C ASP A 106 -2.45 10.45 -8.81
N GLN A 107 -2.38 9.76 -9.91
CA GLN A 107 -3.36 9.87 -10.98
C GLN A 107 -4.41 8.76 -10.94
N SER A 108 -5.57 9.05 -11.50
CA SER A 108 -6.74 8.17 -11.48
C SER A 108 -6.67 6.98 -12.47
N TYR A 109 -5.47 6.59 -12.91
CA TYR A 109 -5.30 5.52 -13.91
C TYR A 109 -5.92 4.18 -13.51
N TYR A 110 -5.89 3.87 -12.23
CA TYR A 110 -6.38 2.60 -11.71
C TYR A 110 -7.84 2.62 -11.27
N LEU A 111 -8.51 3.76 -11.35
CA LEU A 111 -9.95 3.85 -11.00
C LEU A 111 -10.77 2.89 -11.87
N GLY A 112 -11.57 2.05 -11.23
CA GLY A 112 -12.38 1.04 -11.91
C GLY A 112 -11.62 -0.18 -12.42
N ALA A 113 -10.36 -0.37 -12.02
CA ALA A 113 -9.64 -1.62 -12.26
C ALA A 113 -9.90 -2.68 -11.17
N SER A 114 -10.40 -2.28 -10.02
CA SER A 114 -10.89 -3.09 -8.91
C SER A 114 -12.16 -2.46 -8.31
N ASP A 115 -12.80 -3.14 -7.36
CA ASP A 115 -13.95 -2.57 -6.66
C ASP A 115 -13.58 -1.43 -5.73
N LEU A 116 -12.45 -1.55 -5.05
CA LEU A 116 -11.92 -0.61 -4.09
C LEU A 116 -10.52 -0.18 -4.50
N ILE A 117 -10.18 1.08 -4.27
CA ILE A 117 -8.81 1.58 -4.48
C ILE A 117 -8.29 2.21 -3.19
N ALA A 118 -6.99 2.02 -2.92
CA ALA A 118 -6.31 2.68 -1.83
C ALA A 118 -4.93 3.21 -2.25
N TRP A 119 -4.46 4.23 -1.55
CA TRP A 119 -3.18 4.86 -1.85
C TRP A 119 -2.15 4.66 -0.74
N ASN A 120 -0.93 4.36 -1.17
CA ASN A 120 0.27 4.42 -0.34
C ASN A 120 0.77 5.86 -0.35
N LYS A 121 0.59 6.58 0.76
CA LYS A 121 0.94 8.00 0.87
C LYS A 121 1.59 8.32 2.20
N TYR A 122 2.82 8.78 2.12
CA TYR A 122 3.70 9.00 3.26
C TYR A 122 3.92 10.50 3.50
N PHE A 123 2.82 11.24 3.71
CA PHE A 123 2.89 12.65 4.09
C PHE A 123 3.51 12.79 5.48
N GLY A 124 4.45 13.71 5.60
CA GLY A 124 5.24 13.88 6.82
C GLY A 124 6.48 12.98 6.89
N TRP A 125 6.69 12.13 5.88
CA TRP A 125 7.87 11.28 5.78
C TRP A 125 8.71 11.59 4.54
N TYR A 126 8.25 11.23 3.33
CA TYR A 126 8.98 11.49 2.09
C TYR A 126 8.81 12.93 1.58
N LYS A 127 7.68 13.52 1.83
CA LYS A 127 7.35 14.88 1.39
C LYS A 127 6.24 15.48 2.22
N ASP A 128 6.12 16.80 2.18
CA ASP A 128 5.03 17.57 2.77
C ASP A 128 4.83 17.32 4.29
N ALA A 129 4.06 18.15 4.94
CA ALA A 129 3.65 17.91 6.31
C ALA A 129 2.52 16.89 6.41
N ALA A 130 2.48 16.08 7.47
CA ALA A 130 1.48 15.05 7.66
C ALA A 130 0.02 15.54 7.49
N PRO A 131 -0.40 16.70 8.01
CA PRO A 131 -1.77 17.20 7.83
C PRO A 131 -2.16 17.52 6.37
N SER A 132 -1.19 17.73 5.48
CA SER A 132 -1.47 18.04 4.06
C SER A 132 -2.05 16.86 3.28
N VAL A 133 -1.99 15.65 3.81
CA VAL A 133 -2.65 14.44 3.29
C VAL A 133 -4.16 14.65 3.13
N SER A 134 -4.72 15.56 3.91
CA SER A 134 -6.14 15.96 3.86
C SER A 134 -6.59 16.34 2.47
N LYS A 135 -5.88 17.26 1.85
CA LYS A 135 -6.22 17.75 0.50
C LYS A 135 -6.11 16.63 -0.54
N PHE A 136 -5.09 15.80 -0.45
CA PHE A 136 -4.89 14.70 -1.37
C PHE A 136 -6.11 13.76 -1.39
N PHE A 137 -6.58 13.30 -0.23
CA PHE A 137 -7.72 12.38 -0.18
C PHE A 137 -9.06 13.06 -0.50
N ASP A 138 -9.24 14.33 -0.19
CA ASP A 138 -10.41 15.08 -0.63
C ASP A 138 -10.49 15.18 -2.16
N ASP A 139 -9.36 15.39 -2.83
CA ASP A 139 -9.29 15.44 -4.28
C ASP A 139 -9.45 14.05 -4.92
N CYS A 140 -8.87 13.00 -4.33
CA CYS A 140 -9.10 11.62 -4.75
C CYS A 140 -10.59 11.25 -4.68
N TYR A 141 -11.25 11.55 -3.57
CA TYR A 141 -12.68 11.26 -3.40
C TYR A 141 -13.55 11.94 -4.44
N LYS A 142 -13.28 13.22 -4.73
CA LYS A 142 -14.01 13.99 -5.76
C LYS A 142 -13.85 13.40 -7.16
N SER A 143 -12.66 12.89 -7.48
CA SER A 143 -12.34 12.35 -8.81
C SER A 143 -12.67 10.86 -8.97
N ALA A 144 -13.00 10.16 -7.89
CA ALA A 144 -13.18 8.72 -7.87
C ALA A 144 -14.44 8.20 -8.57
N ASN A 145 -15.39 9.10 -8.95
CA ASN A 145 -16.63 8.72 -9.64
C ASN A 145 -17.42 7.59 -8.95
N GLY A 146 -17.45 7.59 -7.60
CA GLY A 146 -18.15 6.59 -6.81
C GLY A 146 -17.35 5.34 -6.45
N VAL A 147 -16.13 5.18 -6.94
CA VAL A 147 -15.22 4.12 -6.47
C VAL A 147 -14.78 4.44 -5.04
N PRO A 148 -14.95 3.53 -4.06
CA PRO A 148 -14.50 3.79 -2.70
C PRO A 148 -12.98 3.96 -2.62
N VAL A 149 -12.54 5.02 -1.95
CA VAL A 149 -11.15 5.39 -1.77
C VAL A 149 -10.67 5.09 -0.35
N GLY A 150 -9.41 4.68 -0.21
CA GLY A 150 -8.82 4.33 1.08
C GLY A 150 -7.33 4.64 1.17
N VAL A 151 -6.78 4.40 2.35
CA VAL A 151 -5.34 4.46 2.65
C VAL A 151 -4.85 3.04 2.82
N SER A 152 -3.94 2.61 1.95
CA SER A 152 -3.31 1.29 2.04
C SER A 152 -1.99 1.32 2.79
N GLU A 153 -1.29 2.46 2.74
CA GLU A 153 -0.08 2.65 3.53
C GLU A 153 0.11 4.12 3.90
N TYR A 154 0.49 4.36 5.15
CA TYR A 154 1.09 5.60 5.64
C TYR A 154 2.01 5.26 6.82
N GLY A 155 2.99 6.10 7.11
CA GLY A 155 3.89 5.87 8.23
C GLY A 155 5.20 6.63 8.09
N ALA A 156 6.10 6.40 9.04
CA ALA A 156 7.44 6.96 9.08
C ALA A 156 8.38 5.96 9.74
N GLY A 157 9.68 6.06 9.43
CA GLY A 157 10.72 5.29 10.10
C GLY A 157 11.00 5.82 11.51
N ALA A 158 11.46 4.93 12.40
CA ALA A 158 11.95 5.28 13.72
C ALA A 158 13.00 4.29 14.22
N SER A 159 13.81 4.74 15.16
CA SER A 159 14.67 3.88 15.98
C SER A 159 14.40 4.12 17.44
N ILE A 160 14.22 3.05 18.21
CA ILE A 160 14.08 3.11 19.68
C ILE A 160 15.29 3.71 20.40
N ASN A 161 16.42 3.84 19.72
CA ASN A 161 17.65 4.44 20.24
C ASN A 161 17.79 5.91 19.90
N GLN A 162 16.88 6.49 19.10
CA GLN A 162 16.99 7.85 18.59
C GLN A 162 15.81 8.70 19.04
N HIS A 163 16.12 9.76 19.76
CA HIS A 163 15.14 10.68 20.32
C HIS A 163 15.49 12.12 20.03
N GLN A 164 14.49 12.97 19.84
CA GLN A 164 14.68 14.40 19.63
C GLN A 164 13.54 15.23 20.23
N TRP A 165 13.89 16.10 21.19
CA TRP A 165 12.96 17.05 21.75
C TRP A 165 13.64 18.44 21.96
N PRO A 166 13.09 19.56 21.47
CA PRO A 166 11.90 19.62 20.61
C PRO A 166 12.14 18.98 19.25
N LEU A 167 11.07 18.52 18.63
CA LEU A 167 11.13 17.93 17.29
C LEU A 167 11.48 18.98 16.25
N LEU A 168 12.57 18.76 15.54
CA LEU A 168 12.95 19.56 14.38
C LEU A 168 12.38 18.93 13.12
N MET A 169 11.56 19.68 12.41
CA MET A 169 10.91 19.22 11.17
C MET A 169 11.90 19.33 10.00
N GLU A 170 12.81 18.37 9.90
CA GLU A 170 13.72 18.22 8.77
C GLU A 170 13.27 17.06 7.88
N ASP A 171 13.67 17.08 6.62
CA ASP A 171 13.49 15.92 5.75
C ASP A 171 14.39 14.79 6.24
N ARG A 172 13.78 13.65 6.60
CA ARG A 172 14.48 12.58 7.32
C ARG A 172 14.48 11.25 6.59
N ALA A 173 13.67 11.13 5.56
CA ALA A 173 13.47 9.85 4.88
C ALA A 173 14.77 9.23 4.35
N ASP A 174 15.74 10.07 3.93
CA ASP A 174 17.01 9.63 3.39
C ASP A 174 18.14 9.62 4.44
N GLY A 175 17.84 10.06 5.68
CA GLY A 175 18.81 10.20 6.74
C GLY A 175 19.05 8.93 7.55
N ARG A 176 19.99 9.03 8.49
CA ARG A 176 20.29 7.99 9.47
C ARG A 176 19.62 8.22 10.82
N PHE A 177 19.02 9.38 11.00
CA PHE A 177 18.43 9.79 12.25
C PHE A 177 16.92 9.85 12.14
N HIS A 178 16.27 8.81 12.69
CA HIS A 178 14.83 8.62 12.69
C HIS A 178 14.31 8.55 14.13
N PRO A 179 14.13 9.70 14.81
CA PRO A 179 13.66 9.68 16.20
C PRO A 179 12.21 9.26 16.31
N GLU A 180 11.87 8.52 17.38
CA GLU A 180 10.51 8.02 17.64
C GLU A 180 9.47 9.15 17.67
N GLU A 181 9.83 10.33 18.15
CA GLU A 181 8.94 11.49 18.21
C GLU A 181 8.53 11.96 16.80
N ALA A 182 9.39 11.79 15.78
CA ALA A 182 9.04 12.10 14.40
C ALA A 182 8.05 11.08 13.82
N GLN A 183 8.20 9.79 14.15
CA GLN A 183 7.24 8.77 13.77
C GLN A 183 5.87 9.04 14.41
N ALA A 184 5.84 9.32 15.73
CA ALA A 184 4.62 9.65 16.45
C ALA A 184 3.92 10.86 15.83
N TYR A 185 4.64 11.96 15.58
CA TYR A 185 4.10 13.15 14.92
C TYR A 185 3.50 12.85 13.54
N CYS A 186 4.21 12.05 12.76
CA CYS A 186 3.73 11.64 11.42
C CYS A 186 2.43 10.83 11.53
N HIS A 187 2.39 9.84 12.43
CA HIS A 187 1.21 9.00 12.61
C HIS A 187 0.01 9.80 13.13
N GLU A 188 0.21 10.63 14.16
CA GLU A 188 -0.85 11.46 14.75
C GLU A 188 -1.42 12.44 13.73
N GLY A 189 -0.56 13.14 12.98
CA GLY A 189 -0.97 14.12 11.97
C GLY A 189 -1.76 13.50 10.82
N ASN A 190 -1.34 12.34 10.33
CA ASN A 190 -2.09 11.60 9.30
C ASN A 190 -3.40 11.06 9.86
N TRP A 191 -3.38 10.45 11.05
CA TRP A 191 -4.58 9.90 11.68
C TRP A 191 -5.64 10.97 11.93
N GLU A 192 -5.24 12.12 12.46
CA GLU A 192 -6.16 13.26 12.65
C GLU A 192 -6.85 13.70 11.34
N ALA A 193 -6.10 13.68 10.24
CA ALA A 193 -6.66 13.95 8.92
C ALA A 193 -7.64 12.87 8.46
N PHE A 194 -7.32 11.59 8.70
CA PHE A 194 -8.14 10.46 8.24
C PHE A 194 -9.44 10.28 9.01
N VAL A 195 -9.46 10.50 10.33
CA VAL A 195 -10.67 10.35 11.12
C VAL A 195 -11.74 11.37 10.77
N LYS A 196 -11.35 12.50 10.22
CA LYS A 196 -12.26 13.53 9.70
C LYS A 196 -12.85 13.19 8.31
N ARG A 197 -12.47 12.03 7.73
CA ARG A 197 -12.85 11.58 6.38
C ARG A 197 -13.54 10.22 6.41
N PRO A 198 -14.82 10.18 6.81
CA PRO A 198 -15.55 8.91 6.95
C PRO A 198 -15.72 8.14 5.63
N PHE A 199 -15.47 8.79 4.49
CA PHE A 199 -15.50 8.15 3.19
C PHE A 199 -14.28 7.23 2.93
N LEU A 200 -13.20 7.34 3.74
CA LEU A 200 -12.04 6.44 3.63
C LEU A 200 -12.39 5.07 4.18
N TRP A 201 -12.48 4.07 3.31
CA TRP A 201 -12.83 2.70 3.68
C TRP A 201 -11.72 1.97 4.42
N SER A 202 -10.47 2.38 4.26
CA SER A 202 -9.29 1.81 4.94
C SER A 202 -8.32 2.88 5.42
N LYS A 203 -7.51 2.53 6.43
CA LYS A 203 -6.46 3.38 7.02
C LYS A 203 -5.37 2.47 7.59
N PHE A 204 -4.54 1.86 6.73
CA PHE A 204 -3.49 0.94 7.13
C PHE A 204 -2.17 1.66 7.36
N ILE A 205 -1.51 1.36 8.48
CA ILE A 205 -0.15 1.81 8.77
C ILE A 205 0.85 0.85 8.13
N TRP A 206 1.88 1.37 7.53
CA TRP A 206 3.06 0.65 7.12
C TRP A 206 4.19 0.93 8.12
N VAL A 207 4.57 0.03 9.03
CA VAL A 207 4.20 -1.38 9.04
C VAL A 207 4.07 -1.87 10.50
N PHE A 208 3.59 -3.09 10.72
CA PHE A 208 3.43 -3.63 12.07
C PHE A 208 4.76 -3.85 12.78
N ALA A 209 5.74 -4.45 12.09
CA ALA A 209 7.06 -4.75 12.66
C ALA A 209 8.17 -4.43 11.65
N ASP A 210 9.32 -4.03 12.15
CA ASP A 210 10.53 -3.87 11.34
C ASP A 210 10.90 -5.18 10.63
N PHE A 211 11.51 -5.07 9.45
CA PHE A 211 11.89 -6.24 8.68
C PHE A 211 13.14 -6.00 7.82
N PRO A 212 13.91 -7.06 7.53
CA PRO A 212 15.05 -6.98 6.62
C PRO A 212 14.64 -6.50 5.22
N SER A 213 15.36 -5.51 4.72
CA SER A 213 15.16 -4.92 3.39
C SER A 213 16.51 -4.46 2.83
N TYR A 214 17.22 -5.34 2.19
CA TYR A 214 18.63 -5.16 1.78
C TYR A 214 18.88 -3.93 0.91
N MET A 215 17.85 -3.37 0.29
CA MET A 215 17.96 -2.15 -0.53
C MET A 215 17.85 -0.86 0.29
N ARG A 216 17.46 -0.94 1.56
CA ARG A 216 17.33 0.22 2.43
C ARG A 216 18.69 0.57 3.04
N MET A 217 19.11 1.82 2.81
CA MET A 217 20.39 2.35 3.31
C MET A 217 20.21 3.53 4.26
N GLU A 218 18.97 3.94 4.47
CA GLU A 218 18.55 4.93 5.46
C GLU A 218 18.31 4.28 6.83
N GLY A 219 18.10 5.13 7.84
CA GLY A 219 17.86 4.68 9.21
C GLY A 219 19.13 4.29 9.97
N GLU A 220 18.97 3.87 11.22
CA GLU A 220 20.07 3.48 12.10
C GLU A 220 20.80 2.24 11.59
N VAL A 221 20.05 1.25 11.09
CA VAL A 221 20.57 -0.03 10.62
C VAL A 221 20.35 -0.19 9.13
N GLU A 222 21.45 -0.25 8.37
CA GLU A 222 21.39 -0.53 6.93
C GLU A 222 20.78 -1.91 6.66
N GLY A 223 20.03 -2.01 5.57
CA GLY A 223 19.38 -3.24 5.19
C GLY A 223 18.12 -3.59 5.98
N TYR A 224 17.54 -2.58 6.66
CA TYR A 224 16.26 -2.72 7.38
C TYR A 224 15.23 -1.68 6.94
N ASN A 225 13.98 -2.07 6.91
CA ASN A 225 12.85 -1.15 6.92
C ASN A 225 12.48 -0.90 8.38
N ASP A 226 12.67 0.32 8.83
CA ASP A 226 12.49 0.79 10.20
C ASP A 226 11.13 1.47 10.45
N LYS A 227 10.11 1.15 9.64
CA LYS A 227 8.77 1.74 9.78
C LYS A 227 7.83 0.93 10.68
N GLY A 228 8.36 -0.06 11.37
CA GLY A 228 7.60 -0.87 12.32
C GLY A 228 7.03 -0.05 13.49
N LEU A 229 5.87 -0.50 13.99
CA LEU A 229 5.35 -0.06 15.27
C LEU A 229 6.01 -0.84 16.44
N ILE A 230 6.63 -1.95 16.10
CA ILE A 230 7.49 -2.75 16.99
C ILE A 230 8.77 -3.11 16.25
N THR A 231 9.84 -3.26 16.98
CA THR A 231 11.17 -3.64 16.50
C THR A 231 11.49 -5.10 16.85
#